data_0fd14de8c99222f52088def339d0d474
#
_entry.id   0fd14de8c99222f52088def339d0d474
#
_cell.length_a   1.000
_cell.length_b   1.000
_cell.length_c   1.000
_cell.angle_alpha   90.00
_cell.angle_beta   90.00
_cell.angle_gamma   90.00
#
_symmetry.space_group_name_H-M   'P 1'
#
loop_
_entity.id
_entity.type
_entity.pdbx_description
1 polymer ?
#
loop_
_entity_poly.entity_id
_entity_poly.type
_entity_poly.pdbx_seq_one_letter_code
_entity_poly.pdbx_strand_id
1 'polypeptide(L)'
;GGEIVAAGTPKQVARNSKSITGQYLSGKRAIPVPDERRAGNGRFIEVTGACENNLQNVTACFPLGKFIAVTGVSGSGKSTLINSILKKAIAQKLNRNSDKPGKFKTITGIEHVDRLIDIDQSPIGRTPRSNPATYTGVFDDIRDLFAQTNEAKIRGYKKGRFSFNVKGGRCEAC
;
A
#
# COMPACT_ATOMS: atom_id res chain seq x y z
N GLY A 1 12.97 -0.21 -18.67
CA GLY A 1 12.61 -1.62 -18.76
C GLY A 1 12.33 -2.06 -20.19
N GLY A 2 12.21 -3.36 -20.42
CA GLY A 2 11.85 -3.91 -21.73
C GLY A 2 13.01 -4.45 -22.56
N GLU A 3 14.26 -4.13 -22.22
CA GLU A 3 15.43 -4.66 -22.91
C GLU A 3 16.15 -5.73 -22.08
N ILE A 4 16.63 -6.79 -22.77
CA ILE A 4 17.48 -7.81 -22.16
C ILE A 4 18.91 -7.28 -22.12
N VAL A 5 19.40 -6.95 -20.92
CA VAL A 5 20.73 -6.38 -20.71
C VAL A 5 21.82 -7.46 -20.59
N ALA A 6 21.47 -8.64 -20.07
CA ALA A 6 22.38 -9.77 -19.91
C ALA A 6 21.61 -11.08 -19.95
N ALA A 7 22.23 -12.09 -20.56
CA ALA A 7 21.75 -13.47 -20.55
C ALA A 7 22.95 -14.40 -20.35
N GLY A 8 22.74 -15.58 -19.75
CA GLY A 8 23.76 -16.60 -19.52
C GLY A 8 23.74 -17.15 -18.10
N THR A 9 24.81 -17.83 -17.73
CA THR A 9 25.00 -18.37 -16.38
C THR A 9 25.11 -17.26 -15.34
N PRO A 10 24.87 -17.50 -14.05
CA PRO A 10 25.04 -16.51 -12.99
C PRO A 10 26.39 -15.82 -13.00
N LYS A 11 27.45 -16.58 -13.27
CA LYS A 11 28.83 -16.05 -13.40
C LYS A 11 28.98 -15.09 -14.58
N GLN A 12 28.36 -15.38 -15.72
CA GLN A 12 28.35 -14.51 -16.90
C GLN A 12 27.57 -13.22 -16.64
N VAL A 13 26.40 -13.32 -16.03
CA VAL A 13 25.59 -12.15 -15.66
C VAL A 13 26.32 -11.28 -14.64
N ALA A 14 26.99 -11.87 -13.64
CA ALA A 14 27.76 -11.15 -12.63
C ALA A 14 28.95 -10.34 -13.23
N ARG A 15 29.52 -10.79 -14.36
CA ARG A 15 30.61 -10.10 -15.06
C ARG A 15 30.13 -8.91 -15.91
N ASN A 16 28.82 -8.83 -16.22
CA ASN A 16 28.28 -7.76 -17.05
C ASN A 16 28.03 -6.50 -16.20
N SER A 17 28.86 -5.48 -16.38
CA SER A 17 28.80 -4.23 -15.63
C SER A 17 27.52 -3.40 -15.90
N LYS A 18 26.86 -3.59 -17.05
CA LYS A 18 25.61 -2.93 -17.39
C LYS A 18 24.40 -3.57 -16.69
N SER A 19 24.53 -4.83 -16.24
CA SER A 19 23.46 -5.53 -15.54
C SER A 19 23.41 -5.13 -14.07
N ILE A 20 22.30 -4.54 -13.65
CA ILE A 20 22.06 -4.25 -12.23
C ILE A 20 22.07 -5.55 -11.41
N THR A 21 21.42 -6.60 -11.90
CA THR A 21 21.44 -7.92 -11.28
C THR A 21 22.89 -8.44 -11.18
N GLY A 22 23.69 -8.25 -12.23
CA GLY A 22 25.11 -8.63 -12.24
C GLY A 22 25.94 -7.88 -11.19
N GLN A 23 25.66 -6.59 -10.99
CA GLN A 23 26.31 -5.79 -9.95
C GLN A 23 26.00 -6.32 -8.53
N TYR A 24 24.76 -6.73 -8.27
CA TYR A 24 24.37 -7.35 -6.99
C TYR A 24 24.99 -8.74 -6.83
N LEU A 25 24.95 -9.59 -7.86
CA LEU A 25 25.56 -10.92 -7.83
C LEU A 25 27.07 -10.90 -7.64
N SER A 26 27.75 -9.87 -8.16
CA SER A 26 29.19 -9.69 -8.00
C SER A 26 29.58 -8.99 -6.70
N GLY A 27 28.65 -8.52 -5.91
CA GLY A 27 28.90 -7.73 -4.70
C GLY A 27 29.33 -6.29 -4.95
N LYS A 28 29.36 -5.81 -6.22
CA LYS A 28 29.65 -4.39 -6.53
C LYS A 28 28.55 -3.46 -6.02
N ARG A 29 27.33 -3.96 -5.94
CA ARG A 29 26.20 -3.32 -5.26
C ARG A 29 25.73 -4.21 -4.13
N ALA A 30 25.42 -3.60 -2.99
CA ALA A 30 24.81 -4.27 -1.86
C ALA A 30 23.82 -3.32 -1.20
N ILE A 31 22.80 -3.87 -0.56
CA ILE A 31 21.97 -3.11 0.39
C ILE A 31 22.70 -3.24 1.73
N PRO A 32 23.23 -2.13 2.27
CA PRO A 32 23.99 -2.20 3.52
C PRO A 32 23.08 -2.63 4.68
N VAL A 33 23.56 -3.53 5.49
CA VAL A 33 22.94 -3.86 6.77
C VAL A 33 23.56 -2.91 7.80
N PRO A 34 22.78 -2.09 8.51
CA PRO A 34 23.34 -1.19 9.51
C PRO A 34 23.94 -1.98 10.68
N ASP A 35 25.12 -1.56 11.14
CA ASP A 35 25.81 -2.16 12.28
C ASP A 35 25.00 -1.99 13.56
N GLU A 36 24.36 -0.83 13.73
CA GLU A 36 23.47 -0.55 14.83
C GLU A 36 22.01 -0.48 14.38
N ARG A 37 21.13 -1.14 15.10
CA ARG A 37 19.69 -1.11 14.86
C ARG A 37 18.99 -0.27 15.92
N ARG A 38 17.91 0.39 15.55
CA ARG A 38 17.08 1.14 16.50
C ARG A 38 16.62 0.24 17.64
N ALA A 39 16.86 0.65 18.87
CA ALA A 39 16.44 -0.09 20.06
C ALA A 39 14.90 -0.18 20.19
N GLY A 40 14.17 0.78 19.59
CA GLY A 40 12.73 0.93 19.78
C GLY A 40 12.43 1.65 21.10
N ASN A 41 11.16 1.66 21.51
CA ASN A 41 10.71 2.32 22.74
C ASN A 41 10.33 1.36 23.88
N GLY A 42 10.67 0.07 23.74
CA GLY A 42 10.34 -0.98 24.70
C GLY A 42 8.86 -1.40 24.74
N ARG A 43 8.00 -0.76 23.96
CA ARG A 43 6.57 -1.09 23.86
C ARG A 43 6.32 -2.05 22.69
N PHE A 44 5.27 -2.82 22.78
CA PHE A 44 4.89 -3.77 21.72
C PHE A 44 3.38 -4.01 21.74
N ILE A 45 2.86 -4.47 20.61
CA ILE A 45 1.54 -5.08 20.53
C ILE A 45 1.75 -6.59 20.52
N GLU A 46 1.02 -7.30 21.35
CA GLU A 46 1.04 -8.76 21.37
C GLU A 46 -0.32 -9.32 21.01
N VAL A 47 -0.35 -10.21 20.03
CA VAL A 47 -1.51 -11.03 19.66
C VAL A 47 -1.25 -12.42 20.18
N THR A 48 -2.12 -12.91 21.08
CA THR A 48 -2.01 -14.25 21.68
C THR A 48 -3.13 -15.14 21.18
N GLY A 49 -2.80 -16.36 20.82
CA GLY A 49 -3.78 -17.39 20.50
C GLY A 49 -4.48 -17.15 19.16
N ALA A 50 -3.79 -16.60 18.18
CA ALA A 50 -4.32 -16.44 16.82
C ALA A 50 -4.61 -17.81 16.20
N CYS A 51 -5.87 -18.06 15.82
CA CYS A 51 -6.33 -19.35 15.30
C CYS A 51 -7.31 -19.22 14.13
N GLU A 52 -7.24 -18.11 13.39
CA GLU A 52 -8.03 -17.93 12.17
C GLU A 52 -7.37 -18.63 10.99
N ASN A 53 -8.18 -19.22 10.11
CA ASN A 53 -7.74 -20.02 8.95
C ASN A 53 -6.73 -21.11 9.34
N ASN A 54 -5.50 -21.03 8.82
CA ASN A 54 -4.42 -21.99 9.07
C ASN A 54 -3.54 -21.67 10.28
N LEU A 55 -3.83 -20.60 11.02
CA LEU A 55 -3.07 -20.27 12.23
C LEU A 55 -3.42 -21.22 13.38
N GLN A 56 -2.40 -21.78 14.02
CA GLN A 56 -2.54 -22.77 15.09
C GLN A 56 -2.08 -22.19 16.42
N ASN A 57 -2.96 -21.42 17.08
CA ASN A 57 -2.70 -20.82 18.39
C ASN A 57 -1.40 -20.00 18.44
N VAL A 58 -1.16 -19.17 17.41
CA VAL A 58 0.07 -18.40 17.25
C VAL A 58 0.07 -17.22 18.21
N THR A 59 1.21 -17.00 18.88
CA THR A 59 1.50 -15.77 19.61
C THR A 59 2.52 -14.96 18.81
N ALA A 60 2.22 -13.68 18.55
CA ALA A 60 3.06 -12.78 17.79
C ALA A 60 3.22 -11.44 18.51
N CYS A 61 4.47 -11.00 18.63
CA CYS A 61 4.84 -9.74 19.25
C CYS A 61 5.35 -8.75 18.19
N PHE A 62 4.79 -7.54 18.18
CA PHE A 62 5.10 -6.46 17.24
C PHE A 62 5.72 -5.28 18.01
N PRO A 63 7.06 -5.15 18.03
CA PRO A 63 7.73 -4.08 18.77
C PRO A 63 7.45 -2.71 18.13
N LEU A 64 7.02 -1.75 18.94
CA LEU A 64 6.69 -0.40 18.47
C LEU A 64 7.94 0.47 18.28
N GLY A 65 7.82 1.51 17.45
CA GLY A 65 8.92 2.39 17.10
C GLY A 65 9.96 1.77 16.16
N LYS A 66 9.61 0.67 15.49
CA LYS A 66 10.50 -0.06 14.56
C LYS A 66 9.82 -0.28 13.23
N PHE A 67 10.62 -0.52 12.20
CA PHE A 67 10.16 -1.11 10.96
C PHE A 67 10.06 -2.63 11.13
N ILE A 68 8.88 -3.19 10.89
CA ILE A 68 8.61 -4.63 11.06
C ILE A 68 8.29 -5.24 9.71
N ALA A 69 9.05 -6.25 9.29
CA ALA A 69 8.77 -7.02 8.10
C ALA A 69 8.22 -8.40 8.47
N VAL A 70 7.02 -8.73 7.97
CA VAL A 70 6.42 -10.06 8.13
C VAL A 70 6.64 -10.85 6.85
N THR A 71 7.50 -11.84 6.92
CA THR A 71 7.95 -12.63 5.76
C THR A 71 7.58 -14.10 5.91
N GLY A 72 7.70 -14.85 4.84
CA GLY A 72 7.44 -16.29 4.80
C GLY A 72 6.83 -16.74 3.47
N VAL A 73 6.71 -18.06 3.28
CA VAL A 73 6.16 -18.66 2.07
C VAL A 73 4.69 -18.28 1.85
N SER A 74 4.21 -18.38 0.61
CA SER A 74 2.80 -18.16 0.30
C SER A 74 1.93 -19.15 1.08
N GLY A 75 0.80 -18.69 1.60
CA GLY A 75 -0.10 -19.54 2.41
C GLY A 75 0.32 -19.74 3.87
N SER A 76 1.44 -19.21 4.36
CA SER A 76 1.89 -19.38 5.75
C SER A 76 1.06 -18.63 6.81
N GLY A 77 0.03 -17.88 6.43
CA GLY A 77 -0.85 -17.18 7.37
C GLY A 77 -0.49 -15.72 7.62
N LYS A 78 0.52 -15.14 6.94
CA LYS A 78 0.92 -13.72 7.11
C LYS A 78 -0.25 -12.76 6.97
N SER A 79 -0.99 -12.85 5.88
CA SER A 79 -2.16 -11.98 5.62
C SER A 79 -3.29 -12.23 6.61
N THR A 80 -3.45 -13.45 7.09
CA THR A 80 -4.41 -13.78 8.14
C THR A 80 -4.03 -13.10 9.46
N LEU A 81 -2.78 -13.21 9.87
CA LEU A 81 -2.30 -12.58 11.11
C LEU A 81 -2.36 -11.05 11.04
N ILE A 82 -1.88 -10.46 9.96
CA ILE A 82 -1.76 -9.01 9.83
C ILE A 82 -3.10 -8.37 9.43
N ASN A 83 -3.70 -8.80 8.30
CA ASN A 83 -4.87 -8.12 7.75
C ASN A 83 -6.17 -8.56 8.42
N SER A 84 -6.32 -9.86 8.70
CA SER A 84 -7.57 -10.37 9.25
C SER A 84 -7.66 -10.23 10.77
N ILE A 85 -6.54 -10.29 11.50
CA ILE A 85 -6.52 -10.18 12.95
C ILE A 85 -6.02 -8.82 13.41
N LEU A 86 -4.72 -8.55 13.30
CA LEU A 86 -4.07 -7.37 13.90
C LEU A 86 -4.68 -6.06 13.41
N LYS A 87 -4.72 -5.85 12.09
CA LYS A 87 -5.28 -4.63 11.48
C LYS A 87 -6.72 -4.40 11.89
N LYS A 88 -7.58 -5.42 11.81
CA LYS A 88 -9.00 -5.29 12.17
C LYS A 88 -9.20 -5.05 13.66
N ALA A 89 -8.42 -5.69 14.52
CA ALA A 89 -8.48 -5.47 15.96
C ALA A 89 -8.07 -4.04 16.35
N ILE A 90 -7.01 -3.51 15.74
CA ILE A 90 -6.61 -2.11 15.92
C ILE A 90 -7.67 -1.16 15.39
N ALA A 91 -8.18 -1.38 14.17
CA ALA A 91 -9.21 -0.53 13.56
C ALA A 91 -10.50 -0.51 14.39
N GLN A 92 -10.92 -1.65 14.94
CA GLN A 92 -12.09 -1.75 15.80
C GLN A 92 -11.91 -0.91 17.08
N LYS A 93 -10.73 -0.95 17.70
CA LYS A 93 -10.46 -0.19 18.93
C LYS A 93 -10.34 1.32 18.67
N LEU A 94 -9.65 1.72 17.60
CA LEU A 94 -9.41 3.13 17.31
C LEU A 94 -10.60 3.83 16.65
N ASN A 95 -11.21 3.20 15.64
CA ASN A 95 -12.19 3.83 14.76
C ASN A 95 -13.62 3.32 15.00
N ARG A 96 -13.82 2.43 15.97
CA ARG A 96 -15.11 1.73 16.20
C ARG A 96 -15.67 1.08 14.93
N ASN A 97 -14.78 0.63 14.04
CA ASN A 97 -15.17 -0.05 12.80
C ASN A 97 -15.87 -1.37 13.13
N SER A 98 -16.91 -1.70 12.37
CA SER A 98 -17.75 -2.89 12.61
C SER A 98 -17.12 -4.19 12.09
N ASP A 99 -16.02 -4.14 11.33
CA ASP A 99 -15.35 -5.31 10.81
C ASP A 99 -14.78 -6.17 11.96
N LYS A 100 -15.34 -7.36 12.13
CA LYS A 100 -14.86 -8.30 13.15
C LYS A 100 -13.46 -8.81 12.78
N PRO A 101 -12.50 -8.76 13.72
CA PRO A 101 -11.23 -9.43 13.54
C PRO A 101 -11.40 -10.94 13.49
N GLY A 102 -10.45 -11.64 12.86
CA GLY A 102 -10.36 -13.10 12.90
C GLY A 102 -10.14 -13.62 14.34
N LYS A 103 -10.18 -14.93 14.50
CA LYS A 103 -10.15 -15.57 15.83
C LYS A 103 -8.78 -15.45 16.51
N PHE A 104 -8.76 -14.94 17.73
CA PHE A 104 -7.60 -14.88 18.63
C PHE A 104 -8.09 -14.89 20.10
N LYS A 105 -7.20 -15.13 21.05
CA LYS A 105 -7.55 -15.11 22.49
C LYS A 105 -7.51 -13.69 23.03
N THR A 106 -6.38 -13.04 22.96
CA THR A 106 -6.17 -11.69 23.50
C THR A 106 -5.25 -10.87 22.61
N ILE A 107 -5.39 -9.54 22.69
CA ILE A 107 -4.48 -8.59 22.12
C ILE A 107 -4.21 -7.48 23.14
N THR A 108 -2.94 -7.16 23.35
CA THR A 108 -2.49 -6.12 24.28
C THR A 108 -1.61 -5.10 23.56
N GLY A 109 -1.42 -3.91 24.14
CA GLY A 109 -0.55 -2.88 23.60
C GLY A 109 -1.19 -1.97 22.55
N ILE A 110 -2.47 -2.18 22.18
CA ILE A 110 -3.16 -1.29 21.21
C ILE A 110 -3.31 0.13 21.77
N GLU A 111 -3.33 0.30 23.07
CA GLU A 111 -3.39 1.60 23.76
C GLU A 111 -2.20 2.51 23.44
N HIS A 112 -1.13 1.96 22.88
CA HIS A 112 0.05 2.70 22.45
C HIS A 112 -0.01 3.15 20.98
N VAL A 113 -1.15 2.95 20.31
CA VAL A 113 -1.35 3.28 18.91
C VAL A 113 -2.42 4.36 18.79
N ASP A 114 -2.07 5.51 18.22
CA ASP A 114 -2.99 6.65 18.02
C ASP A 114 -3.73 6.59 16.69
N ARG A 115 -3.10 6.02 15.66
CA ARG A 115 -3.64 5.98 14.30
C ARG A 115 -3.22 4.72 13.55
N LEU A 116 -4.13 4.19 12.75
CA LEU A 116 -3.87 3.14 11.79
C LEU A 116 -3.94 3.73 10.38
N ILE A 117 -2.87 3.58 9.61
CA ILE A 117 -2.82 3.91 8.18
C ILE A 117 -2.64 2.61 7.42
N ASP A 118 -3.60 2.28 6.58
CA ASP A 118 -3.60 1.09 5.74
C ASP A 118 -3.23 1.48 4.31
N ILE A 119 -2.15 0.92 3.81
CA ILE A 119 -1.69 1.14 2.43
C ILE A 119 -1.69 -0.21 1.73
N ASP A 120 -2.46 -0.35 0.69
CA ASP A 120 -2.52 -1.54 -0.14
C ASP A 120 -2.03 -1.27 -1.57
N GLN A 121 -1.92 -2.32 -2.35
CA GLN A 121 -1.52 -2.24 -3.76
C GLN A 121 -2.74 -2.29 -4.71
N SER A 122 -3.93 -2.03 -4.19
CA SER A 122 -5.13 -2.00 -5.01
C SER A 122 -5.02 -0.90 -6.07
N PRO A 123 -5.49 -1.14 -7.30
CA PRO A 123 -5.51 -0.11 -8.32
C PRO A 123 -6.30 1.12 -7.84
N ILE A 124 -5.76 2.31 -8.10
CA ILE A 124 -6.47 3.56 -7.84
C ILE A 124 -7.67 3.63 -8.77
N GLY A 125 -8.86 3.58 -8.17
CA GLY A 125 -10.11 3.57 -8.91
C GLY A 125 -10.51 2.19 -9.44
N ARG A 126 -11.72 1.79 -9.14
CA ARG A 126 -12.28 0.49 -9.55
C ARG A 126 -12.98 0.53 -10.90
N THR A 127 -13.02 1.68 -11.55
CA THR A 127 -13.74 1.86 -12.82
C THR A 127 -12.82 2.46 -13.88
N PRO A 128 -13.06 2.15 -15.17
CA PRO A 128 -12.34 2.78 -16.29
C PRO A 128 -12.46 4.32 -16.33
N ARG A 129 -13.43 4.87 -15.60
CA ARG A 129 -13.71 6.32 -15.50
C ARG A 129 -12.97 6.99 -14.34
N SER A 130 -12.13 6.27 -13.63
CA SER A 130 -11.35 6.78 -12.50
C SER A 130 -9.89 6.98 -12.91
N ASN A 131 -9.34 8.13 -12.56
CA ASN A 131 -7.92 8.43 -12.75
C ASN A 131 -7.35 9.04 -11.45
N PRO A 132 -6.01 9.13 -11.31
CA PRO A 132 -5.39 9.68 -10.11
C PRO A 132 -5.89 11.07 -9.72
N ALA A 133 -6.09 11.97 -10.69
CA ALA A 133 -6.55 13.33 -10.42
C ALA A 133 -7.99 13.36 -9.88
N THR A 134 -8.86 12.46 -10.35
CA THR A 134 -10.22 12.29 -9.82
C THR A 134 -10.18 11.69 -8.41
N TYR A 135 -9.32 10.71 -8.19
CA TYR A 135 -9.18 10.03 -6.89
C TYR A 135 -8.69 10.97 -5.79
N THR A 136 -7.74 11.83 -6.11
CA THR A 136 -7.17 12.83 -5.16
C THR A 136 -8.05 14.07 -4.99
N GLY A 137 -9.08 14.24 -5.80
CA GLY A 137 -9.95 15.42 -5.81
C GLY A 137 -9.41 16.62 -6.60
N VAL A 138 -8.16 16.63 -7.02
CA VAL A 138 -7.52 17.73 -7.77
C VAL A 138 -8.26 18.06 -9.07
N PHE A 139 -8.92 17.06 -9.67
CA PHE A 139 -9.69 17.28 -10.90
C PHE A 139 -10.90 18.19 -10.69
N ASP A 140 -11.40 18.33 -9.48
CA ASP A 140 -12.49 19.26 -9.14
C ASP A 140 -12.01 20.70 -9.28
N ASP A 141 -10.83 21.01 -8.74
CA ASP A 141 -10.21 22.34 -8.84
C ASP A 141 -9.87 22.70 -10.29
N ILE A 142 -9.36 21.71 -11.05
CA ILE A 142 -9.08 21.87 -12.50
C ILE A 142 -10.37 22.21 -13.24
N ARG A 143 -11.46 21.52 -13.01
CA ARG A 143 -12.74 21.80 -13.66
C ARG A 143 -13.30 23.17 -13.31
N ASP A 144 -13.12 23.61 -12.06
CA ASP A 144 -13.53 24.94 -11.63
C ASP A 144 -12.71 26.03 -12.33
N LEU A 145 -11.41 25.81 -12.45
CA LEU A 145 -10.53 26.74 -13.17
C LEU A 145 -10.93 26.86 -14.64
N PHE A 146 -11.18 25.75 -15.32
CA PHE A 146 -11.62 25.77 -16.72
C PHE A 146 -12.99 26.42 -16.89
N ALA A 147 -13.93 26.25 -15.97
CA ALA A 147 -15.23 26.91 -15.99
C ALA A 147 -15.13 28.43 -15.81
N GLN A 148 -14.06 28.93 -15.24
CA GLN A 148 -13.83 30.36 -15.03
C GLN A 148 -13.16 31.05 -16.21
N THR A 149 -12.69 30.32 -17.20
CA THR A 149 -12.09 30.91 -18.41
C THR A 149 -13.08 31.81 -19.17
N ASN A 150 -12.58 32.83 -19.84
CA ASN A 150 -13.43 33.77 -20.59
C ASN A 150 -14.27 33.03 -21.64
N GLU A 151 -13.68 32.08 -22.36
CA GLU A 151 -14.39 31.30 -23.38
C GLU A 151 -15.47 30.41 -22.80
N ALA A 152 -15.23 29.79 -21.65
CA ALA A 152 -16.24 29.00 -20.96
C ALA A 152 -17.42 29.85 -20.51
N LYS A 153 -17.15 31.06 -20.01
CA LYS A 153 -18.19 32.02 -19.60
C LYS A 153 -19.03 32.50 -20.79
N ILE A 154 -18.38 32.86 -21.90
CA ILE A 154 -19.08 33.30 -23.13
C ILE A 154 -20.01 32.21 -23.64
N ARG A 155 -19.59 30.92 -23.57
CA ARG A 155 -20.36 29.78 -24.02
C ARG A 155 -21.35 29.22 -22.97
N GLY A 156 -21.37 29.80 -21.78
CA GLY A 156 -22.21 29.32 -20.66
C GLY A 156 -21.82 27.94 -20.13
N TYR A 157 -20.55 27.54 -20.27
CA TYR A 157 -20.08 26.25 -19.80
C TYR A 157 -19.87 26.24 -18.28
N LYS A 158 -20.51 25.27 -17.62
CA LYS A 158 -20.35 25.03 -16.20
C LYS A 158 -19.36 23.88 -15.94
N LYS A 159 -18.96 23.67 -14.70
CA LYS A 159 -18.05 22.60 -14.24
C LYS A 159 -18.31 21.21 -14.85
N GLY A 160 -19.57 20.84 -15.02
CA GLY A 160 -19.97 19.55 -15.62
C GLY A 160 -19.49 19.37 -17.08
N ARG A 161 -19.33 20.47 -17.84
CA ARG A 161 -18.83 20.43 -19.23
C ARG A 161 -17.40 19.92 -19.34
N PHE A 162 -16.62 20.06 -18.28
CA PHE A 162 -15.23 19.62 -18.18
C PHE A 162 -15.06 18.27 -17.46
N SER A 163 -16.16 17.53 -17.28
CA SER A 163 -16.15 16.21 -16.65
C SER A 163 -16.38 15.10 -17.68
N PHE A 164 -15.41 14.21 -17.84
CA PHE A 164 -15.56 13.03 -18.69
C PHE A 164 -16.53 11.97 -18.13
N ASN A 165 -17.01 12.14 -16.92
CA ASN A 165 -17.98 11.25 -16.27
C ASN A 165 -19.44 11.69 -16.48
N VAL A 166 -19.68 12.87 -17.01
CA VAL A 166 -21.01 13.46 -17.19
C VAL A 166 -21.34 13.54 -18.69
N LYS A 167 -22.59 13.26 -19.05
CA LYS A 167 -23.08 13.42 -20.40
C LYS A 167 -22.88 14.89 -20.86
N GLY A 168 -22.36 15.08 -22.08
CA GLY A 168 -22.00 16.38 -22.62
C GLY A 168 -20.63 16.93 -22.17
N GLY A 169 -19.96 16.27 -21.24
CA GLY A 169 -18.58 16.61 -20.84
C GLY A 169 -17.50 15.80 -21.53
N ARG A 170 -17.88 14.79 -22.30
CA ARG A 170 -17.00 13.92 -23.08
C ARG A 170 -17.49 13.78 -24.51
N CYS A 171 -16.65 13.24 -25.39
CA CYS A 171 -17.09 12.82 -26.72
C CYS A 171 -18.11 11.69 -26.58
N GLU A 172 -19.28 11.85 -27.18
CA GLU A 172 -20.35 10.83 -27.13
C GLU A 172 -20.16 9.76 -28.24
N ALA A 173 -19.25 9.98 -29.18
CA ALA A 173 -18.95 9.03 -30.25
C ALA A 173 -17.93 7.96 -29.85
N CYS A 174 -17.12 8.21 -28.82
CA CYS A 174 -16.17 7.25 -28.25
C CYS A 174 -16.75 6.67 -26.97
#